data_7e086ab1ebd60f1b4a495c0df42b15b7
#
_entry.id   7e086ab1ebd60f1b4a495c0df42b15b7
#
_cell.length_a   1.000
_cell.length_b   1.000
_cell.length_c   1.000
_cell.angle_alpha   90.00
_cell.angle_beta   90.00
_cell.angle_gamma   90.00
#
_symmetry.space_group_name_H-M   'P 1'
#
loop_
_entity.id
_entity.type
_entity.pdbx_description
1 polymer ?
#
loop_
_entity_poly.entity_id
_entity_poly.type
_entity_poly.pdbx_seq_one_letter_code
_entity_poly.pdbx_strand_id
1 'polypeptide(L)'
;QNISICIAGAFKDEYDSLIYINRDAINKSIQEFIDAGGVKAICDSFDDNSVDTILGYLYSNDIIEKIKDSLPMTSKDDRLNYLLNNLNGFKEYLHNRISTYIETMRRDRFTKIACFTEDVKSLYMWDQYADGYKGYALEYDFTNYLLQGCLACPKQQGCEQENKNYSNLFPVIYSEKRYDATNNVINIILREVMENTKAKNINLPVDQLHWYKTYLYKDAHAYSHEREWRIITRCPYQLDSDYSEISNLGCLKAIYYGPKMEKRYKDFLMNIAQVMGIKQYNVVLDEYSTNYELKIIEI
;
A
#
# COMPACT_ATOMS: atom_id res chain seq x y z
N GLN A 1 8.32 11.88 -20.87
CA GLN A 1 6.96 11.83 -20.30
C GLN A 1 7.06 11.31 -18.89
N ASN A 2 6.68 12.12 -17.93
CA ASN A 2 6.73 11.75 -16.52
C ASN A 2 5.30 11.66 -15.98
N ILE A 3 4.96 10.57 -15.32
CA ILE A 3 3.72 10.43 -14.56
C ILE A 3 4.04 10.72 -13.11
N SER A 4 3.23 11.58 -12.49
CA SER A 4 3.30 11.82 -11.06
C SER A 4 2.85 10.60 -10.30
N ILE A 5 3.62 10.23 -9.31
CA ILE A 5 3.33 9.16 -8.36
C ILE A 5 3.49 9.70 -6.95
N CYS A 6 2.77 9.14 -6.01
CA CYS A 6 2.87 9.53 -4.61
C CYS A 6 2.91 8.33 -3.67
N ILE A 7 3.29 8.59 -2.43
CA ILE A 7 3.08 7.64 -1.34
C ILE A 7 1.62 7.69 -0.86
N ALA A 8 1.15 6.62 -0.21
CA ALA A 8 -0.22 6.54 0.30
C ALA A 8 -0.58 7.68 1.25
N GLY A 9 0.36 8.12 2.10
CA GLY A 9 0.15 9.23 3.04
C GLY A 9 -0.05 10.61 2.39
N ALA A 10 0.15 10.75 1.07
CA ALA A 10 -0.08 11.99 0.34
C ALA A 10 -1.49 12.11 -0.25
N PHE A 11 -2.33 11.07 -0.15
CA PHE A 11 -3.71 11.13 -0.60
C PHE A 11 -4.53 12.08 0.28
N LYS A 12 -5.47 12.80 -0.34
CA LYS A 12 -6.39 13.71 0.37
C LYS A 12 -7.44 12.98 1.21
N ASP A 13 -7.76 11.75 0.84
CA ASP A 13 -8.70 10.91 1.57
C ASP A 13 -8.01 10.30 2.79
N GLU A 14 -8.45 10.68 3.96
CA GLU A 14 -7.95 10.21 5.27
C GLU A 14 -8.08 8.68 5.44
N TYR A 15 -9.05 8.07 4.78
CA TYR A 15 -9.30 6.63 4.83
C TYR A 15 -8.64 5.84 3.71
N ASP A 16 -8.08 6.52 2.70
CA ASP A 16 -7.36 5.84 1.63
C ASP A 16 -6.14 5.11 2.20
N SER A 17 -6.00 3.86 1.82
CA SER A 17 -4.92 2.98 2.32
C SER A 17 -4.91 2.75 3.84
N LEU A 18 -6.01 3.07 4.53
CA LEU A 18 -6.19 2.82 5.95
C LEU A 18 -6.87 1.47 6.18
N ILE A 19 -6.09 0.44 6.50
CA ILE A 19 -6.60 -0.89 6.84
C ILE A 19 -7.45 -0.86 8.12
N TYR A 20 -8.40 -1.79 8.21
CA TYR A 20 -9.15 -2.04 9.43
C TYR A 20 -8.51 -3.19 10.22
N ILE A 21 -8.44 -3.01 11.55
CA ILE A 21 -8.00 -4.04 12.50
C ILE A 21 -9.08 -4.21 13.55
N ASN A 22 -9.61 -5.40 13.66
CA ASN A 22 -10.57 -5.76 14.68
C ASN A 22 -9.85 -6.05 16.02
N ARG A 23 -10.01 -5.14 16.97
CA ARG A 23 -9.32 -5.23 18.27
C ARG A 23 -9.74 -6.45 19.08
N ASP A 24 -11.02 -6.86 19.01
CA ASP A 24 -11.50 -8.03 19.74
C ASP A 24 -10.93 -9.33 19.16
N ALA A 25 -10.80 -9.40 17.83
CA ALA A 25 -10.20 -10.53 17.14
C ALA A 25 -8.69 -10.66 17.43
N ILE A 26 -7.98 -9.58 17.74
CA ILE A 26 -6.56 -9.63 18.11
C ILE A 26 -6.36 -10.53 19.34
N ASN A 27 -7.11 -10.27 20.40
CA ASN A 27 -6.97 -11.04 21.64
C ASN A 27 -7.27 -12.54 21.43
N LYS A 28 -8.26 -12.84 20.58
CA LYS A 28 -8.59 -14.22 20.22
C LYS A 28 -7.44 -14.89 19.46
N SER A 29 -6.91 -14.24 18.43
CA SER A 29 -5.80 -14.78 17.63
C SER A 29 -4.52 -14.96 18.45
N ILE A 30 -4.24 -14.04 19.36
CA ILE A 30 -3.11 -14.19 20.30
C ILE A 30 -3.33 -15.40 21.20
N GLN A 31 -4.54 -15.61 21.71
CA GLN A 31 -4.84 -16.77 22.55
C GLN A 31 -4.72 -18.07 21.74
N GLU A 32 -5.23 -18.11 20.50
CA GLU A 32 -5.06 -19.26 19.60
C GLU A 32 -3.58 -19.58 19.35
N PHE A 33 -2.74 -18.56 19.17
CA PHE A 33 -1.29 -18.74 19.05
C PHE A 33 -0.65 -19.34 20.32
N ILE A 34 -1.07 -18.87 21.49
CA ILE A 34 -0.61 -19.42 22.78
C ILE A 34 -1.02 -20.88 22.92
N ASP A 35 -2.31 -21.17 22.64
CA ASP A 35 -2.88 -22.52 22.77
C ASP A 35 -2.26 -23.50 21.76
N ALA A 36 -1.86 -23.00 20.59
CA ALA A 36 -1.09 -23.78 19.61
C ALA A 36 0.38 -24.04 20.00
N GLY A 37 0.80 -23.56 21.18
CA GLY A 37 2.15 -23.76 21.69
C GLY A 37 3.18 -22.77 21.19
N GLY A 38 2.75 -21.62 20.62
CA GLY A 38 3.64 -20.60 20.05
C GLY A 38 4.61 -20.02 21.07
N VAL A 39 4.13 -19.69 22.27
CA VAL A 39 4.98 -19.19 23.36
C VAL A 39 5.98 -20.25 23.79
N LYS A 40 5.55 -21.52 23.88
CA LYS A 40 6.45 -22.64 24.18
C LYS A 40 7.52 -22.80 23.11
N ALA A 41 7.16 -22.75 21.83
CA ALA A 41 8.10 -22.85 20.72
C ALA A 41 9.14 -21.71 20.74
N ILE A 42 8.73 -20.51 21.11
CA ILE A 42 9.62 -19.37 21.34
C ILE A 42 10.60 -19.71 22.48
N CYS A 43 10.11 -20.13 23.64
CA CYS A 43 10.96 -20.49 24.80
C CYS A 43 11.92 -21.65 24.50
N ASP A 44 11.45 -22.63 23.73
CA ASP A 44 12.25 -23.82 23.37
C ASP A 44 13.39 -23.50 22.38
N SER A 45 13.29 -22.40 21.66
CA SER A 45 14.31 -21.97 20.70
C SER A 45 15.50 -21.26 21.35
N PHE A 46 15.43 -20.91 22.64
CA PHE A 46 16.44 -20.13 23.33
C PHE A 46 17.61 -20.99 23.83
N ASP A 47 18.81 -20.48 23.58
CA ASP A 47 19.99 -20.88 24.39
C ASP A 47 20.15 -19.93 25.58
N ASP A 48 20.92 -20.35 26.58
CA ASP A 48 21.05 -19.61 27.84
C ASP A 48 21.66 -18.20 27.70
N ASN A 49 22.29 -17.89 26.55
CA ASN A 49 22.98 -16.63 26.30
C ASN A 49 22.11 -15.56 25.56
N SER A 50 20.94 -15.95 25.09
CA SER A 50 20.11 -15.06 24.23
C SER A 50 18.88 -14.47 24.93
N VAL A 51 18.71 -14.73 26.24
CA VAL A 51 17.53 -14.30 27.02
C VAL A 51 17.28 -12.81 26.95
N ASP A 52 18.32 -12.01 27.11
CA ASP A 52 18.21 -10.54 27.11
C ASP A 52 17.77 -9.99 25.77
N THR A 53 18.29 -10.57 24.69
CA THR A 53 17.93 -10.19 23.33
C THR A 53 16.45 -10.46 23.05
N ILE A 54 15.93 -11.55 23.58
CA ILE A 54 14.59 -12.03 23.30
C ILE A 54 13.54 -11.38 24.17
N LEU A 55 13.86 -11.14 25.44
CA LEU A 55 13.03 -10.27 26.28
C LEU A 55 12.89 -8.89 25.64
N GLY A 56 13.97 -8.38 25.00
CA GLY A 56 13.95 -7.14 24.24
C GLY A 56 13.01 -7.15 23.02
N TYR A 57 12.75 -8.31 22.41
CA TYR A 57 11.76 -8.45 21.34
C TYR A 57 10.33 -8.60 21.84
N LEU A 58 10.13 -9.16 23.04
CA LEU A 58 8.81 -9.49 23.56
C LEU A 58 8.26 -8.46 24.55
N TYR A 59 9.09 -7.61 25.12
CA TYR A 59 8.72 -6.66 26.15
C TYR A 59 9.37 -5.30 25.93
N SER A 60 8.72 -4.22 26.42
CA SER A 60 9.36 -2.90 26.50
C SER A 60 10.53 -2.92 27.47
N ASN A 61 11.52 -2.04 27.28
CA ASN A 61 12.71 -1.96 28.13
C ASN A 61 12.37 -1.82 29.63
N ASP A 62 11.31 -1.10 29.98
CA ASP A 62 10.86 -0.94 31.36
C ASP A 62 10.37 -2.23 32.01
N ILE A 63 9.77 -3.13 31.20
CA ILE A 63 9.33 -4.44 31.66
C ILE A 63 10.52 -5.38 31.79
N ILE A 64 11.48 -5.29 30.86
CA ILE A 64 12.71 -6.09 30.89
C ILE A 64 13.54 -5.82 32.13
N GLU A 65 13.70 -4.56 32.51
CA GLU A 65 14.42 -4.20 33.72
C GLU A 65 13.73 -4.75 34.98
N LYS A 66 12.42 -4.62 35.06
CA LYS A 66 11.64 -5.23 36.15
C LYS A 66 11.76 -6.74 36.22
N ILE A 67 11.86 -7.40 35.05
CA ILE A 67 12.07 -8.87 34.95
C ILE A 67 13.47 -9.22 35.44
N LYS A 68 14.49 -8.46 35.03
CA LYS A 68 15.88 -8.69 35.43
C LYS A 68 16.09 -8.55 36.95
N ASP A 69 15.43 -7.56 37.54
CA ASP A 69 15.54 -7.29 38.97
C ASP A 69 14.77 -8.28 39.86
N SER A 70 13.74 -8.93 39.32
CA SER A 70 12.81 -9.74 40.10
C SER A 70 13.07 -11.25 40.07
N LEU A 71 13.92 -11.77 39.16
CA LEU A 71 14.11 -13.21 38.99
C LEU A 71 15.57 -13.59 38.64
N PRO A 72 16.25 -14.36 39.44
CA PRO A 72 17.37 -15.17 38.98
C PRO A 72 16.81 -16.24 38.05
N MET A 73 16.65 -15.94 36.78
CA MET A 73 16.17 -16.92 35.79
C MET A 73 17.27 -17.92 35.46
N THR A 74 17.28 -19.00 36.22
CA THR A 74 18.34 -19.99 36.17
C THR A 74 18.02 -21.17 35.27
N SER A 75 16.74 -21.38 34.90
CA SER A 75 16.32 -22.47 34.04
C SER A 75 15.36 -22.07 32.92
N LYS A 76 15.31 -22.90 31.87
CA LYS A 76 14.39 -22.77 30.76
C LYS A 76 12.92 -22.85 31.19
N ASP A 77 12.64 -23.69 32.18
CA ASP A 77 11.29 -23.86 32.72
C ASP A 77 10.84 -22.66 33.52
N ASP A 78 11.74 -21.99 34.24
CA ASP A 78 11.40 -20.75 34.99
C ASP A 78 11.01 -19.62 34.03
N ARG A 79 11.67 -19.52 32.87
CA ARG A 79 11.37 -18.56 31.84
C ARG A 79 10.04 -18.81 31.19
N LEU A 80 9.75 -20.07 30.83
CA LEU A 80 8.48 -20.47 30.29
C LEU A 80 7.34 -20.14 31.25
N ASN A 81 7.50 -20.52 32.52
CA ASN A 81 6.52 -20.23 33.56
C ASN A 81 6.32 -18.72 33.77
N TYR A 82 7.40 -17.93 33.72
CA TYR A 82 7.29 -16.48 33.80
C TYR A 82 6.50 -15.91 32.61
N LEU A 83 6.82 -16.29 31.38
CA LEU A 83 6.10 -15.82 30.18
C LEU A 83 4.64 -16.24 30.19
N LEU A 84 4.33 -17.47 30.57
CA LEU A 84 2.96 -17.97 30.70
C LEU A 84 2.16 -17.23 31.78
N ASN A 85 2.81 -16.84 32.88
CA ASN A 85 2.17 -16.06 33.95
C ASN A 85 2.06 -14.57 33.65
N ASN A 86 2.80 -14.05 32.67
CA ASN A 86 2.84 -12.64 32.31
C ASN A 86 2.35 -12.36 30.86
N LEU A 87 1.38 -13.11 30.39
CA LEU A 87 0.84 -12.99 29.03
C LEU A 87 0.32 -11.58 28.70
N ASN A 88 -0.03 -10.78 29.71
CA ASN A 88 -0.45 -9.39 29.50
C ASN A 88 0.65 -8.53 28.87
N GLY A 89 1.91 -8.72 29.29
CA GLY A 89 3.05 -8.02 28.70
C GLY A 89 3.26 -8.41 27.23
N PHE A 90 3.13 -9.70 26.92
CA PHE A 90 3.20 -10.18 25.53
C PHE A 90 2.05 -9.63 24.67
N LYS A 91 0.81 -9.60 25.21
CA LYS A 91 -0.34 -9.01 24.54
C LYS A 91 -0.13 -7.52 24.25
N GLU A 92 0.36 -6.78 25.25
CA GLU A 92 0.66 -5.35 25.10
C GLU A 92 1.74 -5.10 24.04
N TYR A 93 2.80 -5.88 24.06
CA TYR A 93 3.82 -5.82 23.00
C TYR A 93 3.21 -6.02 21.60
N LEU A 94 2.38 -7.05 21.42
CA LEU A 94 1.75 -7.30 20.12
C LEU A 94 0.80 -6.17 19.71
N HIS A 95 0.03 -5.60 20.64
CA HIS A 95 -0.80 -4.44 20.35
C HIS A 95 0.01 -3.21 19.90
N ASN A 96 1.16 -2.96 20.56
CA ASN A 96 2.06 -1.88 20.18
C ASN A 96 2.68 -2.12 18.80
N ARG A 97 3.09 -3.36 18.51
CA ARG A 97 3.61 -3.72 17.18
C ARG A 97 2.57 -3.57 16.08
N ILE A 98 1.33 -3.95 16.33
CA ILE A 98 0.21 -3.76 15.39
C ILE A 98 0.00 -2.27 15.10
N SER A 99 -0.02 -1.42 16.14
CA SER A 99 -0.18 0.02 15.96
C SER A 99 0.97 0.62 15.16
N THR A 100 2.21 0.22 15.44
CA THR A 100 3.39 0.64 14.69
C THR A 100 3.33 0.17 13.23
N TYR A 101 2.87 -1.06 12.98
CA TYR A 101 2.71 -1.59 11.64
C TYR A 101 1.74 -0.73 10.80
N ILE A 102 0.56 -0.40 11.35
CA ILE A 102 -0.44 0.44 10.67
C ILE A 102 0.16 1.79 10.29
N GLU A 103 0.85 2.44 11.23
CA GLU A 103 1.46 3.75 11.00
C GLU A 103 2.58 3.67 9.97
N THR A 104 3.40 2.63 10.03
CA THR A 104 4.47 2.39 9.07
C THR A 104 3.92 2.20 7.66
N MET A 105 2.83 1.44 7.50
CA MET A 105 2.20 1.23 6.19
C MET A 105 1.66 2.53 5.59
N ARG A 106 1.06 3.41 6.40
CA ARG A 106 0.59 4.73 5.92
C ARG A 106 1.72 5.66 5.49
N ARG A 107 2.88 5.55 6.15
CA ARG A 107 4.07 6.39 5.90
C ARG A 107 5.12 5.68 5.06
N ASP A 108 4.77 4.56 4.43
CA ASP A 108 5.72 3.77 3.65
C ASP A 108 6.21 4.58 2.44
N ARG A 109 7.45 4.98 2.49
CA ARG A 109 8.14 5.73 1.44
C ARG A 109 8.76 4.85 0.36
N PHE A 110 8.66 3.53 0.52
CA PHE A 110 9.12 2.57 -0.49
C PHE A 110 8.01 2.22 -1.49
N THR A 111 6.76 2.44 -1.14
CA THR A 111 5.61 2.17 -2.01
C THR A 111 5.19 3.42 -2.77
N LYS A 112 5.12 3.28 -4.09
CA LYS A 112 4.69 4.32 -5.03
C LYS A 112 3.38 3.92 -5.66
N ILE A 113 2.48 4.89 -5.78
CA ILE A 113 1.14 4.69 -6.36
C ILE A 113 0.91 5.74 -7.45
N ALA A 114 0.49 5.28 -8.64
CA ALA A 114 -0.04 6.12 -9.70
C ALA A 114 -1.51 5.76 -9.93
N CYS A 115 -2.37 6.76 -9.96
CA CYS A 115 -3.81 6.61 -10.09
C CYS A 115 -4.27 6.99 -11.49
N PHE A 116 -5.17 6.19 -12.06
CA PHE A 116 -5.76 6.37 -13.38
C PHE A 116 -7.27 6.19 -13.27
N THR A 117 -8.01 6.74 -14.21
CA THR A 117 -9.44 6.45 -14.38
C THR A 117 -9.68 5.80 -15.74
N GLU A 118 -10.70 4.98 -15.86
CA GLU A 118 -11.12 4.42 -17.14
C GLU A 118 -12.18 5.26 -17.87
N ASP A 119 -12.62 6.37 -17.25
CA ASP A 119 -13.71 7.18 -17.80
C ASP A 119 -13.30 8.64 -18.06
N VAL A 120 -12.89 8.90 -19.30
CA VAL A 120 -12.57 10.26 -19.78
C VAL A 120 -13.80 11.16 -19.87
N LYS A 121 -15.02 10.63 -19.82
CA LYS A 121 -16.27 11.42 -19.86
C LYS A 121 -16.82 11.78 -18.49
N SER A 122 -16.16 11.38 -17.41
CA SER A 122 -16.61 11.70 -16.05
C SER A 122 -16.52 13.20 -15.78
N LEU A 123 -17.68 13.85 -15.61
CA LEU A 123 -17.77 15.27 -15.23
C LEU A 123 -17.04 15.54 -13.92
N TYR A 124 -17.16 14.60 -12.94
CA TYR A 124 -16.51 14.71 -11.67
C TYR A 124 -14.98 14.73 -11.82
N MET A 125 -14.40 13.83 -12.64
CA MET A 125 -12.95 13.79 -12.83
C MET A 125 -12.43 15.08 -13.48
N TRP A 126 -13.16 15.64 -14.43
CA TRP A 126 -12.81 16.93 -15.05
C TRP A 126 -12.89 18.11 -14.08
N ASP A 127 -13.87 18.08 -13.18
CA ASP A 127 -14.00 19.13 -12.16
C ASP A 127 -12.90 19.04 -11.10
N GLN A 128 -12.69 17.87 -10.51
CA GLN A 128 -11.82 17.68 -9.35
C GLN A 128 -10.34 17.54 -9.69
N TYR A 129 -10.01 16.93 -10.84
CA TYR A 129 -8.62 16.58 -11.19
C TYR A 129 -8.07 17.33 -12.41
N ALA A 130 -8.92 18.07 -13.12
CA ALA A 130 -8.52 18.86 -14.28
C ALA A 130 -8.78 20.37 -14.09
N ASP A 131 -8.56 20.90 -12.90
CA ASP A 131 -8.68 22.33 -12.54
C ASP A 131 -10.02 22.94 -13.01
N GLY A 132 -11.14 22.31 -12.65
CA GLY A 132 -12.46 22.79 -13.03
C GLY A 132 -12.63 22.86 -14.56
N TYR A 133 -12.28 21.78 -15.26
CA TYR A 133 -12.34 21.61 -16.72
C TYR A 133 -11.30 22.41 -17.53
N LYS A 134 -10.31 23.06 -16.90
CA LYS A 134 -9.27 23.85 -17.59
C LYS A 134 -8.03 23.02 -17.95
N GLY A 135 -7.87 21.84 -17.34
CA GLY A 135 -6.75 20.95 -17.53
C GLY A 135 -6.89 20.07 -18.77
N TYR A 136 -6.14 18.97 -18.76
CA TYR A 136 -6.15 17.96 -19.80
C TYR A 136 -6.12 16.55 -19.18
N ALA A 137 -6.50 15.55 -19.97
CA ALA A 137 -6.32 14.15 -19.61
C ALA A 137 -5.40 13.45 -20.62
N LEU A 138 -4.65 12.46 -20.13
CA LEU A 138 -3.74 11.65 -20.94
C LEU A 138 -4.24 10.22 -20.96
N GLU A 139 -4.32 9.62 -22.15
CA GLU A 139 -4.67 8.23 -22.35
C GLU A 139 -3.41 7.38 -22.49
N TYR A 140 -3.32 6.32 -21.70
CA TYR A 140 -2.24 5.35 -21.73
C TYR A 140 -2.75 3.98 -22.14
N ASP A 141 -1.98 3.28 -22.97
CA ASP A 141 -2.18 1.87 -23.29
C ASP A 141 -1.21 1.02 -22.48
N PHE A 142 -1.72 0.32 -21.50
CA PHE A 142 -0.92 -0.52 -20.61
C PHE A 142 -0.68 -1.94 -21.13
N THR A 143 -1.13 -2.30 -22.34
CA THR A 143 -0.95 -3.64 -22.90
C THR A 143 0.51 -4.07 -22.92
N ASN A 144 1.40 -3.19 -23.36
CA ASN A 144 2.84 -3.47 -23.38
C ASN A 144 3.51 -3.26 -22.00
N TYR A 145 2.95 -2.39 -21.14
CA TYR A 145 3.45 -2.15 -19.80
C TYR A 145 3.45 -3.43 -18.96
N LEU A 146 2.39 -4.21 -19.04
CA LEU A 146 2.23 -5.47 -18.31
C LEU A 146 3.28 -6.52 -18.70
N LEU A 147 3.96 -6.33 -19.85
CA LEU A 147 4.98 -7.23 -20.39
C LEU A 147 6.43 -6.78 -20.07
N GLN A 148 6.65 -5.55 -19.61
CA GLN A 148 8.00 -4.94 -19.53
C GLN A 148 8.68 -5.00 -18.16
N GLY A 149 8.04 -5.53 -17.11
CA GLY A 149 8.63 -5.61 -15.77
C GLY A 149 8.60 -4.26 -15.00
N CYS A 150 9.44 -4.12 -13.98
CA CYS A 150 9.42 -3.00 -13.05
C CYS A 150 9.91 -1.68 -13.69
N LEU A 151 9.00 -0.74 -13.93
CA LEU A 151 9.32 0.61 -14.44
C LEU A 151 9.62 1.65 -13.35
N ALA A 152 9.54 1.27 -12.07
CA ALA A 152 9.70 2.18 -10.95
C ALA A 152 11.18 2.50 -10.63
N CYS A 153 12.12 1.76 -11.22
CA CYS A 153 13.54 1.93 -10.97
C CYS A 153 14.24 2.60 -12.17
N PRO A 154 14.89 3.76 -12.00
CA PRO A 154 15.64 4.40 -13.08
C PRO A 154 16.90 3.61 -13.49
N LYS A 155 17.34 2.66 -12.66
CA LYS A 155 18.46 1.76 -12.96
C LYS A 155 17.93 0.39 -13.35
N GLN A 156 17.72 0.19 -14.64
CA GLN A 156 17.27 -1.09 -15.20
C GLN A 156 18.32 -2.22 -15.09
N GLN A 157 19.57 -1.93 -14.77
CA GLN A 157 20.63 -2.94 -14.64
C GLN A 157 20.82 -3.33 -13.17
N GLY A 158 20.60 -4.61 -12.87
CA GLY A 158 20.88 -5.22 -11.57
C GLY A 158 19.74 -5.19 -10.55
N CYS A 159 18.51 -4.99 -10.99
CA CYS A 159 17.34 -5.18 -10.14
C CYS A 159 16.97 -6.67 -10.11
N GLU A 160 16.93 -7.30 -8.92
CA GLU A 160 16.51 -8.71 -8.76
C GLU A 160 15.07 -8.99 -9.25
N GLN A 161 14.30 -7.92 -9.54
CA GLN A 161 12.94 -8.00 -10.07
C GLN A 161 12.87 -7.97 -11.60
N GLU A 162 14.00 -7.84 -12.32
CA GLU A 162 14.03 -7.78 -13.80
C GLU A 162 13.34 -8.96 -14.51
N ASN A 163 13.17 -10.09 -13.83
CA ASN A 163 12.60 -11.31 -14.41
C ASN A 163 11.21 -11.66 -13.88
N LYS A 164 10.58 -10.79 -13.09
CA LYS A 164 9.24 -11.06 -12.56
C LYS A 164 8.21 -10.19 -13.27
N ASN A 165 7.54 -10.76 -14.25
CA ASN A 165 6.37 -10.19 -14.94
C ASN A 165 5.18 -10.03 -13.96
N TYR A 166 5.26 -9.07 -13.07
CA TYR A 166 4.12 -8.72 -12.22
C TYR A 166 3.35 -7.59 -12.86
N SER A 167 2.10 -7.86 -13.20
CA SER A 167 1.13 -6.81 -13.40
C SER A 167 0.97 -6.06 -12.08
N ASN A 168 1.42 -4.82 -12.03
CA ASN A 168 1.26 -3.95 -10.87
C ASN A 168 0.08 -2.98 -11.04
N LEU A 169 -0.72 -3.16 -12.08
CA LEU A 169 -1.90 -2.37 -12.39
C LEU A 169 -3.15 -3.13 -11.94
N PHE A 170 -3.87 -2.56 -10.98
CA PHE A 170 -5.04 -3.16 -10.37
C PHE A 170 -6.21 -2.18 -10.35
N PRO A 171 -7.47 -2.66 -10.53
CA PRO A 171 -8.64 -1.86 -10.24
C PRO A 171 -8.75 -1.60 -8.73
N VAL A 172 -9.20 -0.42 -8.36
CA VAL A 172 -9.56 -0.11 -6.97
C VAL A 172 -10.78 -0.93 -6.55
N ILE A 173 -10.75 -1.43 -5.33
CA ILE A 173 -11.82 -2.19 -4.72
C ILE A 173 -12.72 -1.23 -3.94
N TYR A 174 -13.84 -0.85 -4.54
CA TYR A 174 -14.83 -0.02 -3.87
C TYR A 174 -15.69 -0.87 -2.94
N SER A 175 -15.68 -0.52 -1.66
CA SER A 175 -16.36 -1.28 -0.62
C SER A 175 -16.96 -0.34 0.42
N GLU A 176 -18.10 -0.73 1.00
CA GLU A 176 -18.69 -0.05 2.17
C GLU A 176 -17.86 -0.27 3.44
N LYS A 177 -16.97 -1.24 3.43
CA LYS A 177 -16.10 -1.58 4.56
C LYS A 177 -14.65 -1.50 4.16
N ARG A 178 -13.81 -0.99 5.07
CA ARG A 178 -12.36 -1.01 4.91
C ARG A 178 -11.84 -2.45 4.81
N TYR A 179 -10.68 -2.62 4.22
CA TYR A 179 -9.99 -3.90 4.19
C TYR A 179 -9.70 -4.38 5.61
N ASP A 180 -10.31 -5.50 5.99
CA ASP A 180 -9.99 -6.17 7.26
C ASP A 180 -8.68 -6.95 7.12
N ALA A 181 -7.63 -6.37 7.66
CA ALA A 181 -6.28 -6.92 7.63
C ALA A 181 -5.91 -7.65 8.92
N THR A 182 -6.85 -7.81 9.86
CA THR A 182 -6.59 -8.28 11.22
C THR A 182 -5.71 -9.54 11.26
N ASN A 183 -6.15 -10.61 10.62
CA ASN A 183 -5.43 -11.88 10.64
C ASN A 183 -4.06 -11.80 9.93
N ASN A 184 -3.99 -11.05 8.83
CA ASN A 184 -2.74 -10.90 8.09
C ASN A 184 -1.70 -10.17 8.92
N VAL A 185 -2.07 -9.05 9.54
CA VAL A 185 -1.14 -8.24 10.35
C VAL A 185 -0.67 -9.00 11.58
N ILE A 186 -1.57 -9.69 12.29
CA ILE A 186 -1.21 -10.52 13.43
C ILE A 186 -0.24 -11.62 12.99
N ASN A 187 -0.54 -12.33 11.92
CA ASN A 187 0.31 -13.42 11.45
C ASN A 187 1.67 -12.92 10.94
N ILE A 188 1.75 -11.75 10.32
CA ILE A 188 3.02 -11.12 9.93
C ILE A 188 3.88 -10.85 11.18
N ILE A 189 3.29 -10.22 12.21
CA ILE A 189 4.01 -9.86 13.43
C ILE A 189 4.44 -11.13 14.20
N LEU A 190 3.57 -12.12 14.30
CA LEU A 190 3.91 -13.39 14.95
C LEU A 190 4.99 -14.15 14.18
N ARG A 191 4.99 -14.13 12.84
CA ARG A 191 6.09 -14.68 12.03
C ARG A 191 7.40 -13.97 12.31
N GLU A 192 7.39 -12.63 12.34
CA GLU A 192 8.58 -11.84 12.68
C GLU A 192 9.15 -12.25 14.06
N VAL A 193 8.29 -12.41 15.07
CA VAL A 193 8.69 -12.89 16.39
C VAL A 193 9.30 -14.29 16.31
N MET A 194 8.65 -15.21 15.60
CA MET A 194 9.12 -16.59 15.43
C MET A 194 10.48 -16.67 14.71
N GLU A 195 10.65 -15.87 13.65
CA GLU A 195 11.89 -15.81 12.88
C GLU A 195 13.04 -15.23 13.72
N ASN A 196 12.80 -14.13 14.42
CA ASN A 196 13.78 -13.47 15.26
C ASN A 196 14.23 -14.35 16.43
N THR A 197 13.31 -15.17 16.94
CA THR A 197 13.59 -16.12 18.03
C THR A 197 14.07 -17.49 17.52
N LYS A 198 14.17 -17.69 16.20
CA LYS A 198 14.48 -18.98 15.56
C LYS A 198 13.55 -20.12 16.00
N ALA A 199 12.35 -19.78 16.47
CA ALA A 199 11.35 -20.73 16.89
C ALA A 199 10.78 -21.52 15.70
N LYS A 200 10.55 -22.82 15.86
CA LYS A 200 10.13 -23.70 14.76
C LYS A 200 8.61 -23.74 14.60
N ASN A 201 8.18 -23.43 13.39
CA ASN A 201 6.98 -23.87 12.66
C ASN A 201 5.63 -23.91 13.39
N ILE A 202 5.01 -22.74 13.57
CA ILE A 202 3.56 -22.63 13.61
C ILE A 202 3.10 -22.10 12.25
N ASN A 203 2.08 -22.73 11.67
CA ASN A 203 1.51 -22.24 10.40
C ASN A 203 0.73 -20.94 10.65
N LEU A 204 1.26 -19.83 10.17
CA LEU A 204 0.67 -18.51 10.27
C LEU A 204 0.40 -17.99 8.84
N PRO A 205 -0.72 -18.34 8.22
CA PRO A 205 -0.99 -18.00 6.83
C PRO A 205 -1.17 -16.49 6.67
N VAL A 206 -0.55 -15.92 5.62
CA VAL A 206 -0.72 -14.53 5.21
C VAL A 206 -1.19 -14.53 3.76
N ASP A 207 -2.22 -13.75 3.47
CA ASP A 207 -2.71 -13.55 2.10
C ASP A 207 -1.59 -12.94 1.24
N GLN A 208 -1.26 -13.58 0.15
CA GLN A 208 -0.21 -13.13 -0.79
C GLN A 208 -0.53 -11.76 -1.40
N LEU A 209 -1.81 -11.37 -1.46
CA LEU A 209 -2.26 -10.09 -1.95
C LEU A 209 -2.44 -9.04 -0.85
N HIS A 210 -2.12 -9.35 0.40
CA HIS A 210 -2.30 -8.45 1.55
C HIS A 210 -1.70 -7.07 1.31
N TRP A 211 -0.45 -7.03 0.82
CA TRP A 211 0.23 -5.77 0.55
C TRP A 211 -0.50 -4.93 -0.49
N TYR A 212 -0.96 -5.52 -1.61
CA TYR A 212 -1.74 -4.80 -2.61
C TYR A 212 -3.09 -4.35 -2.08
N LYS A 213 -3.81 -5.22 -1.36
CA LYS A 213 -5.12 -4.91 -0.78
C LYS A 213 -5.08 -3.72 0.15
N THR A 214 -3.97 -3.52 0.87
CA THR A 214 -3.76 -2.34 1.73
C THR A 214 -3.91 -1.03 0.96
N TYR A 215 -3.55 -1.00 -0.32
CA TYR A 215 -3.58 0.20 -1.16
C TYR A 215 -4.71 0.22 -2.19
N LEU A 216 -5.60 -0.77 -2.20
CA LEU A 216 -6.65 -0.88 -3.21
C LEU A 216 -8.06 -0.61 -2.70
N TYR A 217 -8.30 -0.68 -1.39
CA TYR A 217 -9.64 -0.46 -0.84
C TYR A 217 -9.95 1.03 -0.70
N LYS A 218 -11.14 1.42 -1.17
CA LYS A 218 -11.66 2.79 -1.12
C LYS A 218 -13.15 2.79 -0.82
N ASP A 219 -13.66 3.85 -0.19
CA ASP A 219 -15.08 3.98 0.13
C ASP A 219 -15.93 4.01 -1.15
N ALA A 220 -16.85 3.05 -1.25
CA ALA A 220 -17.74 2.92 -2.41
C ALA A 220 -18.70 4.10 -2.56
N HIS A 221 -19.22 4.64 -1.45
CA HIS A 221 -20.18 5.74 -1.51
C HIS A 221 -19.56 7.05 -1.98
N ALA A 222 -18.35 7.33 -1.51
CA ALA A 222 -17.68 8.58 -1.82
C ALA A 222 -16.96 8.56 -3.17
N TYR A 223 -16.42 7.41 -3.61
CA TYR A 223 -15.40 7.39 -4.67
C TYR A 223 -15.66 6.40 -5.83
N SER A 224 -16.71 5.56 -5.81
CA SER A 224 -16.93 4.56 -6.88
C SER A 224 -17.07 5.15 -8.28
N HIS A 225 -17.49 6.41 -8.37
CA HIS A 225 -17.62 7.14 -9.62
C HIS A 225 -16.28 7.52 -10.27
N GLU A 226 -15.15 7.41 -9.55
CA GLU A 226 -13.81 7.65 -10.11
C GLU A 226 -13.34 6.53 -11.02
N ARG A 227 -13.86 5.31 -10.85
CA ARG A 227 -13.49 4.11 -11.63
C ARG A 227 -11.98 3.97 -11.73
N GLU A 228 -11.34 4.03 -10.56
CA GLU A 228 -9.89 4.19 -10.44
C GLU A 228 -9.16 2.86 -10.64
N TRP A 229 -8.01 2.96 -11.28
CA TRP A 229 -6.98 1.92 -11.37
C TRP A 229 -5.70 2.44 -10.77
N ARG A 230 -4.92 1.57 -10.15
CA ARG A 230 -3.65 1.92 -9.51
C ARG A 230 -2.50 1.08 -10.02
N ILE A 231 -1.42 1.73 -10.40
CA ILE A 231 -0.11 1.09 -10.46
C ILE A 231 0.50 1.20 -9.08
N ILE A 232 0.79 0.06 -8.45
CA ILE A 232 1.39 -0.02 -7.13
C ILE A 232 2.74 -0.70 -7.27
N THR A 233 3.80 0.01 -6.93
CA THR A 233 5.16 -0.53 -7.08
C THR A 233 5.99 -0.24 -5.84
N ARG A 234 6.94 -1.12 -5.51
CA ARG A 234 7.87 -0.95 -4.41
C ARG A 234 9.25 -0.59 -4.94
N CYS A 235 9.80 0.50 -4.44
CA CYS A 235 11.15 0.91 -4.73
C CYS A 235 12.16 0.23 -3.80
N PRO A 236 13.36 -0.06 -4.29
CA PRO A 236 14.43 -0.61 -3.45
C PRO A 236 15.05 0.45 -2.51
N TYR A 237 14.71 1.71 -2.67
CA TYR A 237 15.19 2.83 -1.86
C TYR A 237 14.03 3.71 -1.40
N GLN A 238 14.21 4.35 -0.26
CA GLN A 238 13.26 5.30 0.30
C GLN A 238 13.16 6.55 -0.58
N LEU A 239 11.94 7.07 -0.74
CA LEU A 239 11.72 8.33 -1.44
C LEU A 239 12.03 9.52 -0.53
N ASP A 240 12.72 10.52 -1.09
CA ASP A 240 13.03 11.77 -0.38
C ASP A 240 11.80 12.71 -0.30
N SER A 241 10.82 12.52 -1.18
CA SER A 241 9.60 13.31 -1.28
C SER A 241 8.35 12.43 -1.31
N ASP A 242 7.23 12.98 -0.83
CA ASP A 242 5.92 12.34 -0.90
C ASP A 242 5.43 12.18 -2.36
N TYR A 243 5.97 12.98 -3.26
CA TYR A 243 5.73 12.94 -4.69
C TYR A 243 7.02 12.62 -5.44
N SER A 244 6.90 11.86 -6.51
CA SER A 244 7.98 11.52 -7.40
C SER A 244 7.42 11.39 -8.82
N GLU A 245 8.27 11.05 -9.78
CA GLU A 245 7.87 10.87 -11.16
C GLU A 245 8.33 9.50 -11.66
N ILE A 246 7.48 8.85 -12.45
CA ILE A 246 7.87 7.70 -13.28
C ILE A 246 8.12 8.23 -14.69
N SER A 247 9.35 8.08 -15.17
CA SER A 247 9.68 8.40 -16.55
C SER A 247 9.34 7.24 -17.47
N ASN A 248 8.78 7.58 -18.62
CA ASN A 248 8.69 6.74 -19.80
C ASN A 248 7.87 5.45 -19.67
N LEU A 249 6.56 5.59 -19.43
CA LEU A 249 5.64 4.45 -19.59
C LEU A 249 5.52 3.99 -21.07
N GLY A 250 6.07 4.77 -22.03
CA GLY A 250 6.15 4.40 -23.45
C GLY A 250 4.82 4.11 -24.16
N CYS A 251 3.70 4.39 -23.49
CA CYS A 251 2.38 3.95 -23.90
C CYS A 251 1.34 5.08 -23.99
N LEU A 252 1.78 6.34 -24.07
CA LEU A 252 0.88 7.49 -24.27
C LEU A 252 0.26 7.40 -25.66
N LYS A 253 -1.06 7.37 -25.74
CA LYS A 253 -1.86 7.22 -26.96
C LYS A 253 -2.52 8.50 -27.40
N ALA A 254 -3.08 9.23 -26.43
CA ALA A 254 -3.86 10.42 -26.75
C ALA A 254 -3.80 11.47 -25.64
N ILE A 255 -4.13 12.70 -26.02
CA ILE A 255 -4.39 13.82 -25.11
C ILE A 255 -5.80 14.37 -25.36
N TYR A 256 -6.50 14.65 -24.26
CA TYR A 256 -7.85 15.21 -24.25
C TYR A 256 -7.78 16.58 -23.60
N TYR A 257 -8.24 17.61 -24.31
CA TYR A 257 -8.24 19.00 -23.85
C TYR A 257 -9.56 19.36 -23.19
N GLY A 258 -9.52 19.89 -21.99
CA GLY A 258 -10.70 20.30 -21.23
C GLY A 258 -11.47 21.45 -21.92
N PRO A 259 -12.80 21.49 -21.77
CA PRO A 259 -13.65 22.47 -22.47
C PRO A 259 -13.39 23.93 -22.06
N LYS A 260 -12.80 24.16 -20.89
CA LYS A 260 -12.46 25.51 -20.39
C LYS A 260 -10.96 25.81 -20.46
N MET A 261 -10.18 24.99 -21.17
CA MET A 261 -8.73 25.18 -21.28
C MET A 261 -8.39 26.47 -22.03
N GLU A 262 -7.48 27.26 -21.48
CA GLU A 262 -7.03 28.50 -22.16
C GLU A 262 -6.32 28.18 -23.47
N LYS A 263 -6.65 28.95 -24.53
CA LYS A 263 -6.15 28.73 -25.88
C LYS A 263 -4.62 28.62 -25.93
N ARG A 264 -3.90 29.52 -25.24
CA ARG A 264 -2.41 29.53 -25.23
C ARG A 264 -1.78 28.20 -24.75
N TYR A 265 -2.34 27.62 -23.70
CA TYR A 265 -1.86 26.35 -23.18
C TYR A 265 -2.24 25.19 -24.09
N LYS A 266 -3.45 25.25 -24.64
CA LYS A 266 -3.94 24.29 -25.62
C LYS A 266 -3.05 24.26 -26.86
N ASP A 267 -2.80 25.43 -27.49
CA ASP A 267 -1.96 25.54 -28.69
C ASP A 267 -0.53 25.01 -28.41
N PHE A 268 0.02 25.30 -27.25
CA PHE A 268 1.33 24.76 -26.82
C PHE A 268 1.33 23.24 -26.75
N LEU A 269 0.37 22.65 -26.07
CA LEU A 269 0.27 21.18 -25.93
C LEU A 269 -0.06 20.50 -27.26
N MET A 270 -0.88 21.12 -28.11
CA MET A 270 -1.19 20.62 -29.45
C MET A 270 0.07 20.50 -30.31
N ASN A 271 0.96 21.49 -30.27
CA ASN A 271 2.24 21.44 -30.99
C ASN A 271 3.13 20.28 -30.48
N ILE A 272 3.20 20.09 -29.16
CA ILE A 272 3.96 18.97 -28.57
C ILE A 272 3.37 17.62 -29.00
N ALA A 273 2.05 17.47 -28.89
CA ALA A 273 1.35 16.26 -29.26
C ALA A 273 1.52 15.92 -30.75
N GLN A 274 1.50 16.93 -31.61
CA GLN A 274 1.76 16.77 -33.06
C GLN A 274 3.17 16.27 -33.33
N VAL A 275 4.18 16.86 -32.70
CA VAL A 275 5.58 16.43 -32.84
C VAL A 275 5.78 14.99 -32.35
N MET A 276 5.05 14.60 -31.31
CA MET A 276 5.09 13.25 -30.74
C MET A 276 4.24 12.22 -31.47
N GLY A 277 3.44 12.63 -32.45
CA GLY A 277 2.52 11.73 -33.17
C GLY A 277 1.38 11.18 -32.28
N ILE A 278 0.94 11.93 -31.27
CA ILE A 278 -0.09 11.53 -30.32
C ILE A 278 -1.45 12.02 -30.82
N LYS A 279 -2.49 11.16 -30.72
CA LYS A 279 -3.86 11.54 -31.04
C LYS A 279 -4.36 12.64 -30.12
N GLN A 280 -5.20 13.52 -30.65
CA GLN A 280 -5.65 14.70 -29.96
C GLN A 280 -7.18 14.81 -30.00
N TYR A 281 -7.80 15.16 -28.89
CA TYR A 281 -9.24 15.25 -28.77
C TYR A 281 -9.66 16.49 -27.98
N ASN A 282 -10.74 17.12 -28.43
CA ASN A 282 -11.46 18.10 -27.62
C ASN A 282 -12.54 17.41 -26.79
N VAL A 283 -12.62 17.77 -25.54
CA VAL A 283 -13.76 17.44 -24.69
C VAL A 283 -14.70 18.65 -24.68
N VAL A 284 -15.96 18.44 -25.01
CA VAL A 284 -16.97 19.49 -25.06
C VAL A 284 -18.24 19.03 -24.32
N LEU A 285 -19.04 19.99 -23.84
CA LEU A 285 -20.36 19.69 -23.33
C LEU A 285 -21.25 19.23 -24.49
N ASP A 286 -22.00 18.14 -24.31
CA ASP A 286 -22.94 17.68 -25.32
C ASP A 286 -24.27 18.42 -25.16
N GLU A 287 -24.42 19.52 -25.91
CA GLU A 287 -25.61 20.39 -25.90
C GLU A 287 -26.86 19.70 -26.48
N TYR A 288 -26.68 18.58 -27.18
CA TYR A 288 -27.76 17.83 -27.81
C TYR A 288 -28.21 16.61 -27.02
N SER A 289 -27.46 16.25 -26.00
CA SER A 289 -27.86 15.15 -25.09
C SER A 289 -28.90 15.64 -24.09
N THR A 290 -29.87 14.78 -23.79
CA THR A 290 -30.83 15.01 -22.69
C THR A 290 -30.21 14.73 -21.32
N ASN A 291 -29.03 14.09 -21.29
CA ASN A 291 -28.25 13.79 -20.11
C ASN A 291 -27.12 14.80 -19.93
N TYR A 292 -26.57 14.85 -18.73
CA TYR A 292 -25.35 15.66 -18.46
C TYR A 292 -24.11 14.89 -18.95
N GLU A 293 -23.75 15.03 -20.23
CA GLU A 293 -22.70 14.25 -20.87
C GLU A 293 -21.63 15.11 -21.53
N LEU A 294 -20.43 14.54 -21.61
CA LEU A 294 -19.32 15.08 -22.39
C LEU A 294 -19.19 14.34 -23.72
N LYS A 295 -18.91 15.11 -24.79
CA LYS A 295 -18.62 14.59 -26.11
C LYS A 295 -17.14 14.74 -26.43
N ILE A 296 -16.57 13.72 -27.07
CA ILE A 296 -15.18 13.68 -27.50
C ILE A 296 -15.13 13.90 -29.00
N ILE A 297 -14.32 14.87 -29.43
CA ILE A 297 -14.16 15.27 -30.84
C ILE A 297 -12.68 15.16 -31.20
N GLU A 298 -12.34 14.31 -32.16
CA GLU A 298 -10.97 14.18 -32.69
C GLU A 298 -10.58 15.45 -33.47
N ILE A 299 -9.28 15.88 -33.34
CA ILE A 299 -8.76 17.09 -33.99
C ILE A 299 -7.74 16.70 -35.05
#